data_fd4a4e303c402f85ab08d21794e2e0b3
#
_entry.id   fd4a4e303c402f85ab08d21794e2e0b3
#
_cell.length_a   1.000
_cell.length_b   1.000
_cell.length_c   1.000
_cell.angle_alpha   90.00
_cell.angle_beta   90.00
_cell.angle_gamma   90.00
#
_symmetry.space_group_name_H-M   'P 1'
#
loop_
_entity.id
_entity.type
_entity.pdbx_description
1 polymer ?
#
loop_
_entity_poly.entity_id
_entity_poly.type
_entity_poly.pdbx_seq_one_letter_code
_entity_poly.pdbx_strand_id
1 'polypeptide(L)'
;MATWYQHLEQLDQGEHGWTCRERVQDVLAGEKVEDVTATTVKDVCDDGHVHTDVSLGLRTPTRLVHVVAGDAQHVTDEHELGLQCAVTSLALAAITDVAVLSWDQGGHPAVEVRVARAGAGWQAMGDLHDCGDPECDIPPGSIQLEARADGIVLVASGSEAAALARFAGGLARAVGKR
;
A
#
# COMPACT_ATOMS: atom_id res chain seq x y z
N MET A 1 -20.80 -4.04 5.40
CA MET A 1 -19.50 -3.50 4.97
C MET A 1 -18.65 -3.38 6.20
N ALA A 2 -17.47 -4.02 6.20
CA ALA A 2 -16.49 -3.81 7.26
C ALA A 2 -16.14 -2.31 7.30
N THR A 3 -16.13 -1.74 8.46
CA THR A 3 -15.68 -0.35 8.64
C THR A 3 -14.17 -0.32 8.50
N TRP A 4 -13.62 0.68 7.84
CA TRP A 4 -12.17 0.76 7.54
C TRP A 4 -11.27 0.55 8.77
N TYR A 5 -11.72 0.96 9.94
CA TYR A 5 -10.94 0.81 11.19
C TYR A 5 -10.82 -0.64 11.65
N GLN A 6 -11.73 -1.56 11.25
CA GLN A 6 -11.62 -2.97 11.58
C GLN A 6 -10.38 -3.62 10.97
N HIS A 7 -9.84 -3.07 9.88
CA HIS A 7 -8.59 -3.54 9.32
C HIS A 7 -7.38 -3.13 10.16
N LEU A 8 -7.46 -1.99 10.85
CA LEU A 8 -6.42 -1.54 11.78
C LEU A 8 -6.47 -2.26 13.13
N GLU A 9 -7.64 -2.76 13.53
CA GLU A 9 -7.81 -3.54 14.76
C GLU A 9 -7.00 -4.85 14.73
N GLN A 10 -6.64 -5.34 13.54
CA GLN A 10 -5.76 -6.51 13.40
C GLN A 10 -4.31 -6.24 13.81
N LEU A 11 -3.89 -4.97 13.82
CA LEU A 11 -2.58 -4.51 14.30
C LEU A 11 -2.57 -4.32 15.82
N ASP A 12 -3.76 -4.37 16.43
CA ASP A 12 -3.99 -3.91 17.78
C ASP A 12 -3.77 -5.02 18.80
N GLN A 13 -2.52 -5.24 19.15
CA GLN A 13 -2.19 -5.93 20.39
C GLN A 13 -1.86 -4.95 21.54
N GLY A 14 -2.31 -3.70 21.46
CA GLY A 14 -2.01 -2.72 22.49
C GLY A 14 -2.42 -1.27 22.14
N GLU A 15 -1.91 -0.34 22.92
CA GLU A 15 -2.20 1.12 22.86
C GLU A 15 -1.91 1.78 21.50
N HIS A 16 -1.21 1.10 20.58
CA HIS A 16 -0.67 1.67 19.35
C HIS A 16 -1.64 1.70 18.16
N GLY A 17 -2.54 0.75 18.04
CA GLY A 17 -3.56 0.75 16.98
C GLY A 17 -4.51 1.93 17.10
N TRP A 18 -4.75 2.37 18.32
CA TRP A 18 -5.57 3.55 18.59
C TRP A 18 -4.96 4.81 17.95
N THR A 19 -3.65 4.99 18.05
CA THR A 19 -2.93 6.12 17.45
C THR A 19 -3.05 6.15 15.93
N CYS A 20 -3.02 4.99 15.27
CA CYS A 20 -3.20 4.91 13.81
C CYS A 20 -4.61 5.35 13.39
N ARG A 21 -5.62 4.88 14.10
CA ARG A 21 -7.02 5.26 13.85
C ARG A 21 -7.25 6.76 14.01
N GLU A 22 -6.72 7.37 15.08
CA GLU A 22 -6.82 8.83 15.29
C GLU A 22 -6.18 9.61 14.15
N ARG A 23 -4.96 9.23 13.74
CA ARG A 23 -4.28 9.90 12.62
C ARG A 23 -5.08 9.81 11.32
N VAL A 24 -5.68 8.66 11.04
CA VAL A 24 -6.55 8.51 9.87
C VAL A 24 -7.80 9.38 9.99
N GLN A 25 -8.42 9.43 11.18
CA GLN A 25 -9.58 10.30 11.44
C GLN A 25 -9.26 11.78 11.25
N ASP A 26 -8.12 12.25 11.73
CA ASP A 26 -7.65 13.61 11.55
C ASP A 26 -7.47 13.96 10.07
N VAL A 27 -6.85 13.04 9.30
CA VAL A 27 -6.65 13.23 7.86
C VAL A 27 -7.98 13.19 7.09
N LEU A 28 -8.94 12.35 7.51
CA LEU A 28 -10.27 12.32 6.92
C LEU A 28 -11.05 13.61 7.20
N ALA A 29 -10.73 14.34 8.28
CA ALA A 29 -11.33 15.63 8.63
C ALA A 29 -12.88 15.61 8.61
N GLY A 30 -13.48 14.51 9.03
CA GLY A 30 -14.93 14.31 9.05
C GLY A 30 -15.55 13.91 7.70
N GLU A 31 -14.76 13.77 6.63
CA GLU A 31 -15.27 13.26 5.36
C GLU A 31 -15.71 11.79 5.49
N LYS A 32 -16.84 11.50 4.84
CA LYS A 32 -17.35 10.11 4.80
C LYS A 32 -16.51 9.27 3.84
N VAL A 33 -16.05 8.12 4.32
CA VAL A 33 -15.41 7.11 3.46
C VAL A 33 -16.49 6.44 2.60
N GLU A 34 -16.34 6.51 1.28
CA GLU A 34 -17.25 5.94 0.29
C GLU A 34 -16.81 4.56 -0.20
N ASP A 35 -15.52 4.31 -0.19
CA ASP A 35 -14.95 3.06 -0.69
C ASP A 35 -13.67 2.71 0.07
N VAL A 36 -13.43 1.42 0.28
CA VAL A 36 -12.31 0.90 1.05
C VAL A 36 -11.69 -0.29 0.33
N THR A 37 -10.37 -0.32 0.30
CA THR A 37 -9.60 -1.54 0.01
C THR A 37 -8.59 -1.76 1.11
N ALA A 38 -8.32 -2.99 1.44
CA ALA A 38 -7.34 -3.37 2.44
C ALA A 38 -6.53 -4.56 1.93
N THR A 39 -5.26 -4.54 2.25
CA THR A 39 -4.34 -5.67 2.08
C THR A 39 -3.63 -5.90 3.40
N THR A 40 -3.57 -7.15 3.82
CA THR A 40 -2.85 -7.55 5.03
C THR A 40 -1.77 -8.56 4.65
N VAL A 41 -0.54 -8.24 4.97
CA VAL A 41 0.60 -9.15 4.83
C VAL A 41 1.00 -9.62 6.21
N LYS A 42 1.19 -10.93 6.35
CA LYS A 42 1.73 -11.53 7.58
C LYS A 42 3.00 -12.26 7.22
N ASP A 43 4.04 -11.90 7.90
CA ASP A 43 5.35 -12.54 7.76
C ASP A 43 5.79 -13.11 9.11
N VAL A 44 6.54 -14.20 9.09
CA VAL A 44 7.04 -14.86 10.30
C VAL A 44 8.55 -14.80 10.27
N CYS A 45 9.12 -14.09 11.23
CA CYS A 45 10.59 -14.03 11.37
C CYS A 45 11.16 -15.37 11.83
N ASP A 46 12.48 -15.50 11.72
CA ASP A 46 13.24 -16.68 12.14
C ASP A 46 13.07 -17.02 13.62
N ASP A 47 12.78 -16.05 14.48
CA ASP A 47 12.49 -16.20 15.91
C ASP A 47 11.03 -16.56 16.22
N GLY A 48 10.19 -16.72 15.20
CA GLY A 48 8.79 -17.12 15.30
C GLY A 48 7.81 -15.99 15.58
N HIS A 49 8.25 -14.73 15.61
CA HIS A 49 7.33 -13.58 15.69
C HIS A 49 6.58 -13.38 14.37
N VAL A 50 5.29 -13.07 14.49
CA VAL A 50 4.43 -12.75 13.34
C VAL A 50 4.38 -11.24 13.17
N HIS A 51 4.94 -10.74 12.09
CA HIS A 51 4.78 -9.35 11.67
C HIS A 51 3.51 -9.21 10.86
N THR A 52 2.79 -8.12 11.09
CA THR A 52 1.56 -7.83 10.36
C THR A 52 1.66 -6.43 9.77
N ASP A 53 1.62 -6.35 8.45
CA ASP A 53 1.54 -5.10 7.72
C ASP A 53 0.16 -4.94 7.10
N VAL A 54 -0.42 -3.76 7.25
CA VAL A 54 -1.72 -3.40 6.67
C VAL A 54 -1.56 -2.20 5.76
N SER A 55 -2.05 -2.33 4.53
CA SER A 55 -2.17 -1.24 3.59
C SER A 55 -3.65 -0.98 3.31
N LEU A 56 -4.12 0.26 3.55
CA LEU A 56 -5.49 0.67 3.30
C LEU A 56 -5.55 1.76 2.24
N GLY A 57 -6.46 1.59 1.28
CA GLY A 57 -6.90 2.66 0.41
C GLY A 57 -8.31 3.10 0.79
N LEU A 58 -8.49 4.38 1.15
CA LEU A 58 -9.77 4.95 1.53
C LEU A 58 -10.12 6.05 0.53
N ARG A 59 -11.27 5.92 -0.15
CA ARG A 59 -11.77 6.97 -1.02
C ARG A 59 -12.90 7.73 -0.34
N THR A 60 -12.77 9.05 -0.33
CA THR A 60 -13.82 9.99 0.09
C THR A 60 -14.35 10.76 -1.12
N PRO A 61 -15.34 11.65 -0.97
CA PRO A 61 -15.79 12.52 -2.07
C PRO A 61 -14.71 13.42 -2.65
N THR A 62 -13.66 13.79 -1.87
CA THR A 62 -12.67 14.77 -2.29
C THR A 62 -11.25 14.27 -2.36
N ARG A 63 -10.93 13.14 -1.72
CA ARG A 63 -9.55 12.64 -1.61
C ARG A 63 -9.42 11.11 -1.62
N LEU A 64 -8.23 10.66 -1.95
CA LEU A 64 -7.71 9.33 -1.67
C LEU A 64 -6.81 9.42 -0.44
N VAL A 65 -7.06 8.58 0.56
CA VAL A 65 -6.19 8.42 1.72
C VAL A 65 -5.56 7.02 1.67
N HIS A 66 -4.25 6.95 1.75
CA HIS A 66 -3.49 5.71 1.82
C HIS A 66 -2.86 5.61 3.20
N VAL A 67 -3.07 4.50 3.85
CA VAL A 67 -2.51 4.17 5.16
C VAL A 67 -1.62 2.96 5.00
N VAL A 68 -0.39 3.07 5.49
CA VAL A 68 0.51 1.93 5.68
C VAL A 68 0.80 1.86 7.16
N ALA A 69 0.47 0.74 7.76
CA ALA A 69 0.69 0.51 9.17
C ALA A 69 1.21 -0.91 9.37
N GLY A 70 2.23 -1.07 10.21
CA GLY A 70 2.85 -2.36 10.46
C GLY A 70 3.80 -2.30 11.63
N ASP A 71 4.28 -3.47 12.00
CA ASP A 71 5.27 -3.61 13.06
C ASP A 71 6.60 -3.00 12.60
N ALA A 72 7.08 -1.98 13.30
CA ALA A 72 8.39 -1.40 13.02
C ALA A 72 9.46 -2.45 13.28
N GLN A 73 10.13 -2.89 12.22
CA GLN A 73 11.32 -3.72 12.38
C GLN A 73 12.38 -2.93 13.13
N HIS A 74 12.78 -3.44 14.29
CA HIS A 74 13.98 -3.10 15.05
C HIS A 74 14.51 -1.66 14.94
N VAL A 75 13.95 -0.76 15.70
CA VAL A 75 14.51 0.60 15.81
C VAL A 75 15.64 0.63 16.86
N THR A 76 15.74 -0.37 17.74
CA THR A 76 16.80 -0.46 18.74
C THR A 76 17.13 -1.92 19.08
N ASP A 77 18.34 -2.17 19.61
CA ASP A 77 18.83 -3.48 20.12
C ASP A 77 17.99 -4.04 21.28
N GLU A 78 16.95 -3.37 21.73
CA GLU A 78 16.07 -3.75 22.82
C GLU A 78 14.67 -4.08 22.30
N HIS A 79 14.47 -5.09 21.49
CA HIS A 79 13.21 -5.78 21.12
C HIS A 79 11.85 -5.04 21.36
N GLU A 80 11.84 -3.72 21.41
CA GLU A 80 10.59 -2.96 21.45
C GLU A 80 10.00 -2.90 20.01
N LEU A 81 8.98 -3.72 19.79
CA LEU A 81 8.17 -3.67 18.59
C LEU A 81 7.39 -2.36 18.59
N GLY A 82 7.81 -1.41 17.78
CA GLY A 82 7.06 -0.18 17.54
C GLY A 82 6.07 -0.36 16.41
N LEU A 83 4.93 0.29 16.48
CA LEU A 83 4.01 0.40 15.34
C LEU A 83 4.40 1.59 14.47
N GLN A 84 4.67 1.34 13.19
CA GLN A 84 4.76 2.40 12.18
C GLN A 84 3.37 2.65 11.58
N CYS A 85 2.99 3.92 11.49
CA CYS A 85 1.78 4.32 10.80
C CYS A 85 2.08 5.55 9.93
N ALA A 86 2.02 5.36 8.62
CA ALA A 86 2.12 6.43 7.65
C ALA A 86 0.75 6.67 7.00
N VAL A 87 0.29 7.93 6.99
CA VAL A 87 -0.96 8.33 6.36
C VAL A 87 -0.67 9.36 5.30
N THR A 88 -0.97 9.03 4.05
CA THR A 88 -0.83 9.91 2.90
C THR A 88 -2.20 10.31 2.37
N SER A 89 -2.44 11.59 2.16
CA SER A 89 -3.69 12.09 1.59
C SER A 89 -3.44 12.79 0.27
N LEU A 90 -4.22 12.44 -0.74
CA LEU A 90 -4.13 13.01 -2.08
C LEU A 90 -5.51 13.49 -2.53
N ALA A 91 -5.63 14.78 -2.82
CA ALA A 91 -6.88 15.32 -3.36
C ALA A 91 -7.21 14.65 -4.70
N LEU A 92 -8.46 14.20 -4.90
CA LEU A 92 -8.86 13.57 -6.16
C LEU A 92 -8.65 14.49 -7.37
N ALA A 93 -8.76 15.82 -7.16
CA ALA A 93 -8.49 16.81 -8.20
C ALA A 93 -7.00 16.89 -8.61
N ALA A 94 -6.09 16.41 -7.77
CA ALA A 94 -4.65 16.37 -8.06
C ALA A 94 -4.23 15.05 -8.73
N ILE A 95 -5.10 14.05 -8.79
CA ILE A 95 -4.84 12.78 -9.45
C ILE A 95 -4.91 12.98 -10.97
N THR A 96 -3.87 12.62 -11.66
CA THR A 96 -3.77 12.71 -13.12
C THR A 96 -3.92 11.37 -13.81
N ASP A 97 -3.60 10.28 -13.12
CA ASP A 97 -3.69 8.94 -13.67
C ASP A 97 -3.94 7.89 -12.59
N VAL A 98 -4.66 6.83 -12.97
CA VAL A 98 -4.89 5.62 -12.18
C VAL A 98 -4.62 4.42 -13.06
N ALA A 99 -3.43 3.86 -12.97
CA ALA A 99 -3.03 2.67 -13.70
C ALA A 99 -3.30 1.41 -12.88
N VAL A 100 -3.79 0.37 -13.55
CA VAL A 100 -4.02 -0.95 -12.94
C VAL A 100 -3.22 -1.98 -13.70
N LEU A 101 -2.32 -2.66 -13.02
CA LEU A 101 -1.56 -3.77 -13.55
C LEU A 101 -2.09 -5.06 -12.92
N SER A 102 -2.17 -6.12 -13.72
CA SER A 102 -2.61 -7.43 -13.25
C SER A 102 -1.68 -8.50 -13.79
N TRP A 103 -1.31 -9.46 -12.96
CA TRP A 103 -0.50 -10.60 -13.35
C TRP A 103 -0.90 -11.84 -12.56
N ASP A 104 -0.37 -12.98 -12.96
CA ASP A 104 -0.45 -14.22 -12.18
C ASP A 104 0.85 -14.40 -11.39
N GLN A 105 0.73 -14.65 -10.11
CA GLN A 105 1.85 -14.90 -9.22
C GLN A 105 1.73 -16.33 -8.67
N GLY A 106 2.33 -17.29 -9.37
CA GLY A 106 2.32 -18.68 -8.93
C GLY A 106 0.92 -19.30 -8.83
N GLY A 107 0.01 -18.96 -9.79
CA GLY A 107 -1.37 -19.45 -9.80
C GLY A 107 -2.35 -18.60 -8.98
N HIS A 108 -1.90 -17.46 -8.44
CA HIS A 108 -2.73 -16.50 -7.71
C HIS A 108 -2.82 -15.17 -8.45
N PRO A 109 -4.02 -14.61 -8.63
CA PRO A 109 -4.15 -13.28 -9.22
C PRO A 109 -3.48 -12.24 -8.34
N ALA A 110 -2.73 -11.34 -8.96
CA ALA A 110 -2.14 -10.18 -8.29
C ALA A 110 -2.51 -8.90 -9.04
N VAL A 111 -2.70 -7.82 -8.30
CA VAL A 111 -3.09 -6.52 -8.82
C VAL A 111 -2.26 -5.44 -8.14
N GLU A 112 -1.74 -4.52 -8.94
CA GLU A 112 -1.11 -3.29 -8.48
C GLU A 112 -1.87 -2.09 -9.05
N VAL A 113 -2.17 -1.13 -8.19
CA VAL A 113 -2.79 0.14 -8.55
C VAL A 113 -1.80 1.25 -8.29
N ARG A 114 -1.45 1.97 -9.35
CA ARG A 114 -0.58 3.15 -9.30
C ARG A 114 -1.41 4.40 -9.49
N VAL A 115 -1.31 5.31 -8.54
CA VAL A 115 -2.01 6.60 -8.58
C VAL A 115 -0.99 7.71 -8.71
N ALA A 116 -0.98 8.39 -9.85
CA ALA A 116 -0.11 9.52 -10.11
C ALA A 116 -0.80 10.86 -9.80
N ARG A 117 -0.01 11.84 -9.36
CA ARG A 117 -0.46 13.21 -9.12
C ARG A 117 0.15 14.20 -10.13
N ALA A 118 -0.46 15.35 -10.30
CA ALA A 118 0.08 16.44 -11.09
C ALA A 118 1.47 16.85 -10.57
N GLY A 119 2.46 16.91 -11.47
CA GLY A 119 3.84 17.25 -11.15
C GLY A 119 4.68 16.07 -10.63
N ALA A 120 4.11 14.89 -10.46
CA ALA A 120 4.87 13.68 -10.19
C ALA A 120 5.44 13.14 -11.52
N GLY A 121 6.75 12.95 -11.55
CA GLY A 121 7.42 12.26 -12.64
C GLY A 121 7.57 10.78 -12.32
N TRP A 122 7.49 9.93 -13.30
CA TRP A 122 7.97 8.55 -13.19
C TRP A 122 9.49 8.59 -13.26
N GLN A 123 10.16 8.27 -12.18
CA GLN A 123 11.58 7.99 -12.22
C GLN A 123 11.75 6.47 -12.35
N ALA A 124 12.20 6.03 -13.52
CA ALA A 124 12.75 4.70 -13.67
C ALA A 124 14.18 4.75 -13.13
N MET A 125 14.41 4.23 -11.95
CA MET A 125 15.75 3.96 -11.46
C MET A 125 16.08 2.53 -11.82
N GLY A 126 17.14 2.33 -12.61
CA GLY A 126 17.61 1.00 -12.96
C GLY A 126 18.99 0.79 -12.34
N ASP A 127 19.14 -0.22 -11.52
CA ASP A 127 20.43 -0.74 -11.17
C ASP A 127 20.80 -1.89 -12.12
N LEU A 128 22.04 -1.87 -12.60
CA LEU A 128 22.59 -3.02 -13.33
C LEU A 128 22.68 -4.18 -12.36
N HIS A 129 21.96 -5.26 -12.67
CA HIS A 129 22.03 -6.46 -11.87
C HIS A 129 23.38 -7.15 -12.10
N ASP A 130 24.20 -7.18 -11.06
CA ASP A 130 25.44 -7.92 -10.99
C ASP A 130 25.58 -8.45 -9.56
N CYS A 131 24.85 -9.50 -9.25
CA CYS A 131 24.85 -10.10 -7.92
C CYS A 131 26.05 -11.05 -7.68
N GLY A 132 26.81 -11.39 -8.73
CA GLY A 132 27.90 -12.36 -8.63
C GLY A 132 27.49 -13.78 -8.23
N ASP A 133 26.20 -14.03 -8.11
CA ASP A 133 25.63 -15.34 -7.74
C ASP A 133 25.45 -16.21 -8.99
N PRO A 134 26.16 -17.37 -9.10
CA PRO A 134 26.02 -18.25 -10.23
C PRO A 134 24.64 -18.93 -10.36
N GLU A 135 23.83 -18.95 -9.30
CA GLU A 135 22.47 -19.51 -9.29
C GLU A 135 21.39 -18.42 -9.54
N CYS A 136 21.80 -17.20 -9.82
CA CYS A 136 20.86 -16.12 -10.09
C CYS A 136 20.25 -16.26 -11.48
N ASP A 137 18.94 -16.39 -11.56
CA ASP A 137 18.17 -16.50 -12.81
C ASP A 137 18.09 -15.18 -13.61
N ILE A 138 18.61 -14.09 -13.06
CA ILE A 138 18.60 -12.78 -13.71
C ILE A 138 19.93 -12.62 -14.49
N PRO A 139 19.89 -12.46 -15.82
CA PRO A 139 21.10 -12.31 -16.62
C PRO A 139 21.94 -11.11 -16.17
N PRO A 140 23.28 -11.26 -16.09
CA PRO A 140 24.18 -10.15 -15.81
C PRO A 140 23.96 -8.99 -16.79
N GLY A 141 23.94 -7.77 -16.31
CA GLY A 141 23.68 -6.58 -17.13
C GLY A 141 22.19 -6.31 -17.39
N SER A 142 21.28 -7.10 -16.83
CA SER A 142 19.86 -6.79 -16.85
C SER A 142 19.59 -5.55 -15.98
N ILE A 143 18.76 -4.65 -16.47
CA ILE A 143 18.33 -3.46 -15.71
C ILE A 143 17.04 -3.83 -14.98
N GLN A 144 17.09 -3.88 -13.66
CA GLN A 144 15.87 -3.88 -12.86
C GLN A 144 15.33 -2.46 -12.78
N LEU A 145 14.23 -2.21 -13.46
CA LEU A 145 13.58 -0.90 -13.43
C LEU A 145 12.65 -0.84 -12.22
N GLU A 146 13.08 -0.16 -11.17
CA GLU A 146 12.17 0.30 -10.13
C GLU A 146 11.49 1.59 -10.59
N ALA A 147 10.23 1.51 -10.94
CA ALA A 147 9.42 2.70 -11.18
C ALA A 147 9.00 3.30 -9.81
N ARG A 148 9.72 4.28 -9.33
CA ARG A 148 9.27 5.11 -8.21
C ARG A 148 8.35 6.20 -8.75
N ALA A 149 7.05 6.07 -8.47
CA ALA A 149 6.12 7.16 -8.68
C ALA A 149 6.07 8.00 -7.40
N ASP A 150 6.16 9.32 -7.52
CA ASP A 150 5.72 10.25 -6.47
C ASP A 150 4.20 10.17 -6.33
N GLY A 151 3.68 9.01 -5.98
CA GLY A 151 2.26 8.72 -5.92
C GLY A 151 1.97 7.61 -4.91
N ILE A 152 0.73 7.15 -4.93
CA ILE A 152 0.28 6.04 -4.10
C ILE A 152 0.35 4.75 -4.91
N VAL A 153 0.94 3.71 -4.33
CA VAL A 153 0.95 2.37 -4.88
C VAL A 153 0.23 1.45 -3.90
N LEU A 154 -0.76 0.71 -4.40
CA LEU A 154 -1.50 -0.30 -3.66
C LEU A 154 -1.28 -1.63 -4.35
N VAL A 155 -0.97 -2.67 -3.59
CA VAL A 155 -0.73 -4.02 -4.13
C VAL A 155 -1.58 -5.01 -3.36
N ALA A 156 -2.18 -5.95 -4.06
CA ALA A 156 -2.93 -7.05 -3.46
C ALA A 156 -2.75 -8.34 -4.28
N SER A 157 -2.79 -9.47 -3.59
CA SER A 157 -2.72 -10.79 -4.22
C SER A 157 -3.86 -11.69 -3.72
N GLY A 158 -4.10 -12.79 -4.41
CA GLY A 158 -5.10 -13.78 -4.03
C GLY A 158 -6.53 -13.19 -3.95
N SER A 159 -7.21 -13.44 -2.85
CA SER A 159 -8.60 -13.01 -2.65
C SER A 159 -8.78 -11.48 -2.58
N GLU A 160 -7.76 -10.74 -2.19
CA GLU A 160 -7.79 -9.28 -2.05
C GLU A 160 -7.60 -8.56 -3.40
N ALA A 161 -6.97 -9.22 -4.39
CA ALA A 161 -6.73 -8.64 -5.72
C ALA A 161 -8.01 -8.15 -6.39
N ALA A 162 -9.10 -8.93 -6.32
CA ALA A 162 -10.38 -8.54 -6.90
C ALA A 162 -11.01 -7.33 -6.19
N ALA A 163 -10.82 -7.18 -4.89
CA ALA A 163 -11.29 -6.02 -4.12
C ALA A 163 -10.51 -4.76 -4.53
N LEU A 164 -9.19 -4.86 -4.65
CA LEU A 164 -8.34 -3.75 -5.08
C LEU A 164 -8.67 -3.32 -6.51
N ALA A 165 -8.89 -4.25 -7.44
CA ALA A 165 -9.29 -3.92 -8.82
C ALA A 165 -10.64 -3.16 -8.88
N ARG A 166 -11.63 -3.56 -8.06
CA ARG A 166 -12.92 -2.84 -7.97
C ARG A 166 -12.74 -1.44 -7.40
N PHE A 167 -11.94 -1.30 -6.34
CA PHE A 167 -11.61 -0.01 -5.75
C PHE A 167 -10.95 0.92 -6.78
N ALA A 168 -9.97 0.44 -7.53
CA ALA A 168 -9.31 1.20 -8.59
C ALA A 168 -10.28 1.67 -9.66
N GLY A 169 -11.21 0.81 -10.10
CA GLY A 169 -12.27 1.20 -11.03
C GLY A 169 -13.20 2.27 -10.47
N GLY A 170 -13.50 2.23 -9.16
CA GLY A 170 -14.24 3.27 -8.46
C GLY A 170 -13.48 4.60 -8.41
N LEU A 171 -12.19 4.54 -8.09
CA LEU A 171 -11.30 5.70 -8.05
C LEU A 171 -11.16 6.36 -9.43
N ALA A 172 -10.89 5.58 -10.48
CA ALA A 172 -10.74 6.09 -11.84
C ALA A 172 -12.02 6.81 -12.32
N ARG A 173 -13.20 6.26 -12.01
CA ARG A 173 -14.48 6.93 -12.31
C ARG A 173 -14.66 8.23 -11.53
N ALA A 174 -14.20 8.30 -10.29
CA ALA A 174 -14.31 9.51 -9.49
C ALA A 174 -13.39 10.63 -10.01
N VAL A 175 -12.19 10.26 -10.49
CA VAL A 175 -11.24 11.18 -11.11
C VAL A 175 -11.73 11.64 -12.48
N GLY A 176 -12.25 10.73 -13.33
CA GLY A 176 -12.69 11.03 -14.69
C GLY A 176 -14.01 11.82 -14.81
N LYS A 177 -14.74 12.04 -13.70
CA LYS A 177 -16.00 12.83 -13.70
C LYS A 177 -15.77 14.33 -13.49
N ARG A 178 -14.54 14.78 -13.44
CA ARG A 178 -14.14 16.17 -13.21
C ARG A 178 -13.52 16.74 -14.47
#